data_a80d42a200f1a179e6b71880e5d3f0e6
#
_entry.id   a80d42a200f1a179e6b71880e5d3f0e6
#
_cell.length_a   1.000
_cell.length_b   1.000
_cell.length_c   1.000
_cell.angle_alpha   90.00
_cell.angle_beta   90.00
_cell.angle_gamma   90.00
#
_symmetry.space_group_name_H-M   'P 1'
#
loop_
_entity.id
_entity.type
_entity.pdbx_description
1 polymer ?
#
loop_
_entity_poly.entity_id
_entity_poly.type
_entity_poly.pdbx_seq_one_letter_code
_entity_poly.pdbx_strand_id
1 'polypeptide(L)'
;MLSYNQKLGVFRFVRKIFKFFNLKIFYSREQNYLKGLKIDTIIDVGVAKGTKELLNNFPSSYFHLIEPNPKFWDYISENILTKFNGKLYKTAAGNKSGSFDFFDFDVASSFLQRSDYALENKINVNLDKLDNILNE
;
A
#
# COMPACT_ATOMS: atom_id res chain seq x y z
N MET A 1 -27.14 21.19 16.22
CA MET A 1 -26.30 20.36 15.35
C MET A 1 -25.47 21.28 14.46
N LEU A 2 -24.13 21.25 14.48
CA LEU A 2 -23.30 22.16 13.69
C LEU A 2 -23.44 21.89 12.19
N SER A 3 -23.54 22.94 11.36
CA SER A 3 -23.56 22.78 9.89
C SER A 3 -22.23 22.20 9.38
N TYR A 4 -22.23 21.67 8.16
CA TYR A 4 -21.01 21.10 7.54
C TYR A 4 -19.85 22.10 7.53
N ASN A 5 -20.11 23.36 7.18
CA ASN A 5 -19.10 24.43 7.12
C ASN A 5 -18.56 24.80 8.51
N GLN A 6 -19.40 24.76 9.54
CA GLN A 6 -18.97 24.99 10.93
C GLN A 6 -18.07 23.87 11.44
N LYS A 7 -18.39 22.60 11.10
CA LYS A 7 -17.54 21.44 11.43
C LYS A 7 -16.17 21.54 10.74
N LEU A 8 -16.15 22.01 9.49
CA LEU A 8 -14.90 22.22 8.73
C LEU A 8 -14.04 23.33 9.32
N GLY A 9 -14.67 24.40 9.81
CA GLY A 9 -14.01 25.53 10.49
C GLY A 9 -13.36 25.10 11.81
N VAL A 10 -14.08 24.36 12.64
CA VAL A 10 -13.57 23.81 13.89
C VAL A 10 -12.39 22.85 13.62
N PHE A 11 -12.49 21.98 12.62
CA PHE A 11 -11.42 21.05 12.25
C PHE A 11 -10.14 21.79 11.79
N ARG A 12 -10.30 22.86 10.98
CA ARG A 12 -9.16 23.70 10.54
C ARG A 12 -8.48 24.40 11.72
N PHE A 13 -9.26 24.88 12.70
CA PHE A 13 -8.73 25.54 13.89
C PHE A 13 -7.97 24.56 14.78
N VAL A 14 -8.56 23.40 15.06
CA VAL A 14 -7.92 22.32 15.83
C VAL A 14 -6.62 21.88 15.17
N ARG A 15 -6.61 21.69 13.83
CA ARG A 15 -5.42 21.33 13.09
C ARG A 15 -4.29 22.37 13.18
N LYS A 16 -4.61 23.67 13.27
CA LYS A 16 -3.62 24.74 13.51
C LYS A 16 -2.97 24.61 14.89
N ILE A 17 -3.78 24.36 15.93
CA ILE A 17 -3.28 24.17 17.31
C ILE A 17 -2.34 22.96 17.36
N PHE A 18 -2.74 21.81 16.77
CA PHE A 18 -1.92 20.61 16.79
C PHE A 18 -0.63 20.72 15.95
N LYS A 19 -0.64 21.54 14.89
CA LYS A 19 0.56 21.88 14.14
C LYS A 19 1.55 22.67 14.99
N PHE A 20 1.07 23.57 15.85
CA PHE A 20 1.89 24.33 16.78
C PHE A 20 2.61 23.42 17.81
N PHE A 21 1.96 22.33 18.24
CA PHE A 21 2.54 21.33 19.13
C PHE A 21 3.25 20.18 18.38
N ASN A 22 3.50 20.31 17.09
CA ASN A 22 4.10 19.27 16.23
C ASN A 22 3.35 17.92 16.24
N LEU A 23 2.05 17.93 16.54
CA LEU A 23 1.17 16.78 16.53
C LEU A 23 0.42 16.68 15.19
N LYS A 24 0.37 15.49 14.61
CA LYS A 24 -0.38 15.22 13.38
C LYS A 24 -1.73 14.58 13.72
N ILE A 25 -2.85 15.27 13.39
CA ILE A 25 -4.17 14.65 13.42
C ILE A 25 -4.50 14.14 12.03
N PHE A 26 -4.73 12.85 11.93
CA PHE A 26 -5.30 12.23 10.76
C PHE A 26 -6.80 12.01 11.02
N TYR A 27 -7.66 12.63 10.20
CA TYR A 27 -9.07 12.25 10.16
C TYR A 27 -9.17 10.97 9.33
N SER A 28 -9.23 9.84 9.99
CA SER A 28 -9.60 8.58 9.35
C SER A 28 -11.09 8.65 9.03
N ARG A 29 -11.43 8.86 7.76
CA ARG A 29 -12.74 8.47 7.27
C ARG A 29 -12.72 6.95 7.29
N GLU A 30 -13.33 6.33 8.28
CA GLU A 30 -13.59 4.89 8.21
C GLU A 30 -14.35 4.63 6.91
N GLN A 31 -13.69 3.93 6.01
CA GLN A 31 -14.29 3.55 4.73
C GLN A 31 -15.23 2.37 5.00
N ASN A 32 -16.43 2.70 5.47
CA ASN A 32 -17.45 1.71 5.85
C ASN A 32 -17.93 0.83 4.68
N TYR A 33 -17.52 1.14 3.44
CA TYR A 33 -17.92 0.37 2.25
C TYR A 33 -17.34 -1.05 2.20
N LEU A 34 -16.26 -1.33 2.93
CA LEU A 34 -15.70 -2.67 3.04
C LEU A 34 -16.42 -3.54 4.09
N LYS A 35 -17.14 -2.93 5.01
CA LYS A 35 -17.86 -3.66 6.07
C LYS A 35 -18.98 -4.51 5.48
N GLY A 36 -19.00 -5.78 5.86
CA GLY A 36 -20.03 -6.74 5.45
C GLY A 36 -19.75 -7.45 4.13
N LEU A 37 -18.67 -7.11 3.41
CA LEU A 37 -18.23 -7.90 2.28
C LEU A 37 -17.63 -9.22 2.78
N LYS A 38 -17.96 -10.32 2.10
CA LYS A 38 -17.30 -11.62 2.27
C LYS A 38 -16.32 -11.79 1.12
N ILE A 39 -15.04 -11.81 1.42
CA ILE A 39 -13.97 -11.90 0.42
C ILE A 39 -13.07 -13.05 0.84
N ASP A 40 -12.97 -14.07 -0.01
CA ASP A 40 -12.16 -15.25 0.24
C ASP A 40 -10.70 -15.03 -0.19
N THR A 41 -10.48 -14.23 -1.23
CA THR A 41 -9.16 -13.99 -1.80
C THR A 41 -8.95 -12.52 -2.12
N ILE A 42 -7.78 -12.00 -1.80
CA ILE A 42 -7.37 -10.61 -2.03
C ILE A 42 -6.06 -10.61 -2.81
N ILE A 43 -5.98 -9.77 -3.83
CA ILE A 43 -4.74 -9.48 -4.55
C ILE A 43 -4.33 -8.05 -4.19
N ASP A 44 -3.21 -7.91 -3.48
CA ASP A 44 -2.64 -6.62 -3.09
C ASP A 44 -1.37 -6.38 -3.92
N VAL A 45 -1.38 -5.33 -4.74
CA VAL A 45 -0.30 -5.00 -5.68
C VAL A 45 0.44 -3.75 -5.22
N GLY A 46 1.74 -3.87 -4.98
CA GLY A 46 2.56 -2.82 -4.39
C GLY A 46 2.38 -2.77 -2.87
N VAL A 47 2.58 -3.90 -2.24
CA VAL A 47 2.28 -4.14 -0.82
C VAL A 47 3.08 -3.25 0.12
N ALA A 48 4.36 -3.00 -0.17
CA ALA A 48 5.30 -2.29 0.71
C ALA A 48 5.21 -2.77 2.19
N LYS A 49 4.58 -1.98 3.05
CA LYS A 49 4.36 -2.32 4.48
C LYS A 49 2.94 -2.86 4.77
N GLY A 50 2.18 -3.21 3.74
CA GLY A 50 0.84 -3.76 3.81
C GLY A 50 -0.27 -2.72 3.78
N THR A 51 -1.36 -3.07 3.12
CA THR A 51 -2.59 -2.27 3.06
C THR A 51 -3.43 -2.58 4.30
N LYS A 52 -3.26 -1.78 5.36
CA LYS A 52 -3.88 -2.00 6.68
C LYS A 52 -5.39 -2.18 6.61
N GLU A 53 -6.05 -1.45 5.72
CA GLU A 53 -7.49 -1.53 5.51
C GLU A 53 -7.92 -2.93 5.04
N LEU A 54 -7.17 -3.56 4.14
CA LEU A 54 -7.45 -4.91 3.67
C LEU A 54 -7.18 -5.94 4.77
N LEU A 55 -6.01 -5.87 5.41
CA LEU A 55 -5.61 -6.80 6.47
C LEU A 55 -6.59 -6.77 7.66
N ASN A 56 -7.04 -5.58 8.07
CA ASN A 56 -7.95 -5.42 9.21
C ASN A 56 -9.39 -5.83 8.91
N ASN A 57 -9.88 -5.61 7.69
CA ASN A 57 -11.27 -5.93 7.35
C ASN A 57 -11.45 -7.40 6.92
N PHE A 58 -10.40 -8.05 6.40
CA PHE A 58 -10.48 -9.41 5.86
C PHE A 58 -9.40 -10.34 6.41
N PRO A 59 -9.27 -10.50 7.74
CA PRO A 59 -8.18 -11.26 8.34
C PRO A 59 -8.19 -12.75 8.01
N SER A 60 -9.33 -13.29 7.55
CA SER A 60 -9.49 -14.70 7.18
C SER A 60 -9.32 -14.98 5.69
N SER A 61 -9.14 -13.94 4.86
CA SER A 61 -8.93 -14.08 3.42
C SER A 61 -7.55 -14.62 3.11
N TYR A 62 -7.40 -15.23 1.94
CA TYR A 62 -6.09 -15.56 1.38
C TYR A 62 -5.53 -14.36 0.62
N PHE A 63 -4.28 -13.98 0.91
CA PHE A 63 -3.63 -12.82 0.32
C PHE A 63 -2.59 -13.21 -0.73
N HIS A 64 -2.77 -12.76 -1.96
CA HIS A 64 -1.72 -12.70 -2.97
C HIS A 64 -1.04 -11.33 -2.85
N LEU A 65 0.17 -11.32 -2.30
CA LEU A 65 0.95 -10.11 -2.04
C LEU A 65 2.00 -9.95 -3.12
N ILE A 66 1.88 -8.93 -3.97
CA ILE A 66 2.79 -8.70 -5.10
C ILE A 66 3.63 -7.47 -4.78
N GLU A 67 4.96 -7.65 -4.62
CA GLU A 67 5.89 -6.57 -4.24
C GLU A 67 7.21 -6.71 -5.01
N PRO A 68 7.53 -5.75 -5.91
CA PRO A 68 8.76 -5.79 -6.68
C PRO A 68 10.01 -5.39 -5.88
N ASN A 69 9.88 -4.54 -4.85
CA ASN A 69 11.02 -3.98 -4.15
C ASN A 69 11.55 -4.94 -3.07
N PRO A 70 12.80 -5.46 -3.22
CA PRO A 70 13.38 -6.41 -2.28
C PRO A 70 13.43 -5.92 -0.83
N LYS A 71 13.51 -4.62 -0.62
CA LYS A 71 13.57 -3.98 0.68
C LYS A 71 12.37 -4.27 1.59
N PHE A 72 11.21 -4.66 1.00
CA PHE A 72 9.99 -4.95 1.74
C PHE A 72 9.76 -6.45 1.96
N TRP A 73 10.49 -7.35 1.30
CA TRP A 73 10.20 -8.79 1.32
C TRP A 73 10.31 -9.42 2.70
N ASP A 74 11.36 -9.09 3.45
CA ASP A 74 11.54 -9.60 4.82
C ASP A 74 10.44 -9.05 5.74
N TYR A 75 10.13 -7.75 5.62
CA TYR A 75 9.04 -7.16 6.39
C TYR A 75 7.70 -7.86 6.11
N ILE A 76 7.37 -8.14 4.85
CA ILE A 76 6.13 -8.82 4.46
C ILE A 76 6.12 -10.24 5.04
N SER A 77 7.21 -10.97 4.89
CA SER A 77 7.33 -12.35 5.37
C SER A 77 7.19 -12.44 6.89
N GLU A 78 7.85 -11.58 7.63
CA GLU A 78 7.92 -11.64 9.10
C GLU A 78 6.72 -10.97 9.79
N ASN A 79 6.13 -9.94 9.21
CA ASN A 79 5.11 -9.14 9.88
C ASN A 79 3.69 -9.30 9.30
N ILE A 80 3.56 -9.79 8.07
CA ILE A 80 2.26 -10.00 7.43
C ILE A 80 1.97 -11.50 7.32
N LEU A 81 2.81 -12.28 6.62
CA LEU A 81 2.56 -13.70 6.37
C LEU A 81 2.65 -14.58 7.60
N THR A 82 3.23 -14.11 8.71
CA THR A 82 3.14 -14.78 10.02
C THR A 82 1.75 -14.68 10.67
N LYS A 83 0.91 -13.73 10.24
CA LYS A 83 -0.40 -13.42 10.85
C LYS A 83 -1.57 -13.67 9.91
N PHE A 84 -1.33 -13.62 8.61
CA PHE A 84 -2.34 -13.74 7.57
C PHE A 84 -1.97 -14.84 6.59
N ASN A 85 -2.97 -15.57 6.12
CA ASN A 85 -2.75 -16.61 5.12
C ASN A 85 -2.52 -16.01 3.75
N GLY A 86 -1.44 -16.39 3.07
CA GLY A 86 -1.13 -15.83 1.75
C GLY A 86 0.23 -16.25 1.18
N LYS A 87 0.56 -15.67 0.03
CA LYS A 87 1.84 -15.88 -0.68
C LYS A 87 2.40 -14.54 -1.14
N LEU A 88 3.71 -14.35 -0.99
CA LEU A 88 4.45 -13.21 -1.54
C LEU A 88 5.00 -13.57 -2.93
N TYR A 89 4.70 -12.72 -3.90
CA TYR A 89 5.27 -12.76 -5.25
C TYR A 89 6.28 -11.62 -5.40
N LYS A 90 7.54 -11.98 -5.60
CA LYS A 90 8.70 -11.05 -5.64
C LYS A 90 8.87 -10.46 -7.05
N THR A 91 7.83 -9.83 -7.56
CA THR A 91 7.73 -9.29 -8.92
C THR A 91 6.80 -8.11 -8.95
N ALA A 92 6.79 -7.36 -10.06
CA ALA A 92 5.79 -6.34 -10.35
C ALA A 92 4.70 -6.88 -11.26
N ALA A 93 3.46 -6.43 -11.10
CA ALA A 93 2.38 -6.70 -12.03
C ALA A 93 2.33 -5.64 -13.13
N GLY A 94 2.19 -6.09 -14.40
CA GLY A 94 2.14 -5.20 -15.55
C GLY A 94 1.49 -5.83 -16.77
N ASN A 95 1.62 -5.18 -17.93
CA ASN A 95 1.02 -5.63 -19.19
C ASN A 95 1.97 -6.44 -20.09
N LYS A 96 3.21 -6.64 -19.65
CA LYS A 96 4.27 -7.37 -20.37
C LYS A 96 5.16 -8.10 -19.38
N SER A 97 5.92 -9.09 -19.86
CA SER A 97 6.91 -9.83 -19.06
C SER A 97 8.32 -9.32 -19.36
N GLY A 98 9.21 -9.40 -18.37
CA GLY A 98 10.63 -9.07 -18.52
C GLY A 98 11.22 -8.41 -17.29
N SER A 99 12.45 -7.91 -17.44
CA SER A 99 13.18 -7.22 -16.38
C SER A 99 13.26 -5.73 -16.70
N PHE A 100 12.94 -4.89 -15.74
CA PHE A 100 12.78 -3.45 -15.95
C PHE A 100 13.38 -2.65 -14.81
N ASP A 101 13.78 -1.43 -15.16
CA ASP A 101 14.23 -0.46 -14.19
C ASP A 101 13.08 0.06 -13.34
N PHE A 102 13.25 0.02 -12.04
CA PHE A 102 12.30 0.46 -11.04
C PHE A 102 12.97 1.48 -10.12
N PHE A 103 12.32 2.59 -9.88
CA PHE A 103 12.85 3.66 -9.06
C PHE A 103 12.38 3.49 -7.62
N ASP A 104 13.34 3.24 -6.71
CA ASP A 104 13.06 3.06 -5.29
C ASP A 104 12.92 4.41 -4.58
N PHE A 105 11.71 4.82 -4.33
CA PHE A 105 11.34 5.99 -3.55
C PHE A 105 10.61 5.60 -2.25
N ASP A 106 11.08 4.54 -1.61
CA ASP A 106 10.42 3.94 -0.44
C ASP A 106 8.99 3.45 -0.82
N VAL A 107 7.98 3.78 -0.02
CA VAL A 107 6.59 3.37 -0.30
C VAL A 107 5.98 4.01 -1.56
N ALA A 108 6.66 4.95 -2.19
CA ALA A 108 6.23 5.62 -3.43
C ALA A 108 6.99 5.14 -4.67
N SER A 109 7.68 4.00 -4.58
CA SER A 109 8.47 3.44 -5.67
C SER A 109 7.63 3.14 -6.92
N SER A 110 8.19 3.35 -8.11
CA SER A 110 7.46 3.20 -9.36
C SER A 110 8.38 2.96 -10.57
N PHE A 111 7.77 2.57 -11.72
CA PHE A 111 8.46 2.54 -13.02
C PHE A 111 8.61 3.91 -13.68
N LEU A 112 7.96 4.95 -13.12
CA LEU A 112 8.04 6.31 -13.66
C LEU A 112 9.20 7.05 -12.99
N GLN A 113 10.14 7.53 -13.81
CA GLN A 113 11.16 8.44 -13.36
C GLN A 113 10.53 9.80 -12.98
N ARG A 114 10.77 10.25 -11.77
CA ARG A 114 10.34 11.57 -11.30
C ARG A 114 11.51 12.54 -11.42
N SER A 115 11.26 13.70 -12.02
CA SER A 115 12.28 14.73 -12.28
C SER A 115 12.88 15.37 -11.01
N ASP A 116 12.20 15.21 -9.88
CA ASP A 116 12.54 15.78 -8.58
C ASP A 116 13.39 14.87 -7.70
N TYR A 117 13.75 13.66 -8.18
CA TYR A 117 14.57 12.70 -7.44
C TYR A 117 15.81 12.27 -8.22
N ALA A 118 16.92 12.08 -7.48
CA ALA A 118 18.18 11.62 -8.05
C ALA A 118 18.09 10.22 -8.66
N LEU A 119 18.80 9.97 -9.75
CA LEU A 119 18.86 8.70 -10.46
C LEU A 119 19.49 7.54 -9.66
N GLU A 120 19.99 7.82 -8.45
CA GLU A 120 20.81 6.90 -7.66
C GLU A 120 20.05 5.70 -7.05
N ASN A 121 18.72 5.75 -7.02
CA ASN A 121 17.90 4.72 -6.39
C ASN A 121 17.22 3.79 -7.40
N LYS A 122 17.93 3.43 -8.46
CA LYS A 122 17.41 2.55 -9.51
C LYS A 122 17.76 1.11 -9.20
N ILE A 123 16.73 0.26 -9.18
CA ILE A 123 16.87 -1.19 -9.04
C ILE A 123 16.27 -1.89 -10.27
N ASN A 124 16.73 -3.09 -10.55
CA ASN A 124 16.14 -3.91 -11.60
C ASN A 124 15.15 -4.91 -10.97
N VAL A 125 13.93 -4.97 -11.49
CA VAL A 125 12.88 -5.86 -11.00
C VAL A 125 12.23 -6.64 -12.13
N ASN A 126 11.75 -7.85 -11.82
CA ASN A 126 10.93 -8.60 -12.75
C ASN A 126 9.53 -7.98 -12.82
N LEU A 127 8.96 -8.00 -14.01
CA LEU A 127 7.59 -7.60 -14.32
C LEU A 127 6.90 -8.74 -15.03
N ASP A 128 5.68 -9.08 -14.66
CA ASP A 128 4.87 -10.03 -15.40
C ASP A 128 3.39 -9.66 -15.39
N LYS A 129 2.62 -10.31 -16.26
CA LYS A 129 1.17 -10.20 -16.27
C LYS A 129 0.60 -10.86 -15.02
N LEU A 130 -0.45 -10.28 -14.47
CA LEU A 130 -1.08 -10.77 -13.25
C LEU A 130 -1.50 -12.24 -13.37
N ASP A 131 -2.05 -12.63 -14.53
CA ASP A 131 -2.47 -14.01 -14.78
C ASP A 131 -1.30 -15.00 -14.71
N ASN A 132 -0.11 -14.62 -15.17
CA ASN A 132 1.07 -15.47 -15.09
C ASN A 132 1.53 -15.59 -13.63
N ILE A 133 1.60 -14.46 -12.93
CA ILE A 133 2.04 -14.40 -11.51
C ILE A 133 1.18 -15.30 -10.63
N LEU A 134 -0.14 -15.31 -10.83
CA LEU A 134 -1.06 -16.08 -10.01
C LEU A 134 -1.13 -17.56 -10.35
N ASN A 135 -0.62 -17.97 -11.52
CA ASN A 135 -0.55 -19.38 -11.95
C ASN A 135 0.74 -20.09 -11.52
N GLU A 136 1.68 -19.37 -10.88
CA GLU A 136 2.89 -19.93 -10.28
C GLU A 136 2.57 -20.56 -8.90
#